data_1431c25f8afe47da0eeeb83ad776ec96
#
_entry.id   1431c25f8afe47da0eeeb83ad776ec96
#
_cell.length_a   1.000
_cell.length_b   1.000
_cell.length_c   1.000
_cell.angle_alpha   90.00
_cell.angle_beta   90.00
_cell.angle_gamma   90.00
#
_symmetry.space_group_name_H-M   'P 1'
#
loop_
_entity.id
_entity.type
_entity.pdbx_description
1 polymer ?
#
loop_
_entity_poly.entity_id
_entity_poly.type
_entity_poly.pdbx_seq_one_letter_code
_entity_poly.pdbx_strand_id
1 'polypeptide(L)'
;MVDKNQQVIDKTLDQEYKYGFTTDVDQTKFDPGLDEEVIKKLSKIKNEPQWLLDWRLKAFEKWKKMSEPTWANIKYEPIDYQSLSYYAAPKQKKNDSLDDVDPEILETYNKLGISLDEQKRLEGVAVDAVFDSVSITTTFKEELAKHGIVFCSFSEAVQDHPELIKKYLGSVIPATDNYFAALNSAVFSDGSFVYIPKGVRCPMELSTYFRINATNTGQFERTLIIADEGSYVSYLEGCTAPMRDENQLHAACVELVAHKNATIKYSTIQNWFSGDKEGKGGIYNFVTKRGNCLGDNSKISWTQVETGSAITWKYPSVIMQGDNSVGEFYSVAVTKNKQQADTGTKMIHIGKNTKSTIITKGISAGEGQNTYRGGVKILKNAENAQNFSQCDSILIGDKCGAHTFPYIDVKNPSAKMEHEATTSSIGEDQLFYCNQRGIKLDDAVSMIVNGFCKEVFEELPMEFAVEAKQLIEVTLENSVG
;
A
#
# COMPACT_ATOMS: atom_id res chain seq x y z
N MET A 1 -43.63 0.23 -17.97
CA MET A 1 -43.04 0.69 -16.71
C MET A 1 -41.68 0.01 -16.36
N VAL A 2 -41.27 -1.00 -17.12
CA VAL A 2 -39.99 -1.70 -16.98
C VAL A 2 -38.80 -0.86 -17.50
N ASP A 3 -39.05 0.08 -18.41
CA ASP A 3 -37.99 0.77 -19.17
C ASP A 3 -37.29 1.92 -18.45
N LYS A 4 -37.91 2.55 -17.44
CA LYS A 4 -37.28 3.64 -16.69
C LYS A 4 -36.33 3.15 -15.57
N ASN A 5 -36.64 2.03 -14.97
CA ASN A 5 -35.78 1.44 -13.94
C ASN A 5 -34.55 0.81 -14.58
N GLN A 6 -34.67 0.21 -15.77
CA GLN A 6 -33.55 -0.33 -16.52
C GLN A 6 -32.61 0.79 -16.99
N GLN A 7 -33.13 1.93 -17.43
CA GLN A 7 -32.30 3.10 -17.80
C GLN A 7 -31.60 3.78 -16.62
N VAL A 8 -32.18 3.70 -15.42
CA VAL A 8 -31.51 4.18 -14.21
C VAL A 8 -30.43 3.19 -13.79
N ILE A 9 -30.69 1.89 -13.89
CA ILE A 9 -29.72 0.82 -13.63
C ILE A 9 -28.54 0.93 -14.61
N ASP A 10 -28.82 1.08 -15.91
CA ASP A 10 -27.79 1.21 -16.95
C ASP A 10 -26.94 2.49 -16.78
N LYS A 11 -27.53 3.59 -16.32
CA LYS A 11 -26.79 4.82 -15.97
C LYS A 11 -25.95 4.69 -14.70
N THR A 12 -26.36 3.87 -13.75
CA THR A 12 -25.59 3.61 -12.52
C THR A 12 -24.50 2.57 -12.78
N LEU A 13 -24.70 1.66 -13.74
CA LEU A 13 -23.70 0.71 -14.24
C LEU A 13 -22.54 1.37 -14.98
N ASP A 14 -22.76 2.56 -15.55
CA ASP A 14 -21.79 3.38 -16.28
C ASP A 14 -21.11 4.46 -15.40
N GLN A 15 -21.15 4.36 -14.08
CA GLN A 15 -20.26 5.20 -13.27
C GLN A 15 -18.83 4.76 -13.54
N GLU A 16 -18.18 5.50 -14.44
CA GLU A 16 -16.76 5.38 -14.74
C GLU A 16 -15.96 5.51 -13.45
N TYR A 17 -14.94 4.68 -13.31
CA TYR A 17 -13.97 4.78 -12.22
C TYR A 17 -13.50 6.24 -12.08
N LYS A 18 -13.90 6.91 -11.00
CA LYS A 18 -13.72 8.37 -10.76
C LYS A 18 -12.30 8.83 -11.00
N TYR A 19 -11.31 7.97 -10.75
CA TYR A 19 -9.89 8.25 -10.87
C TYR A 19 -9.28 7.79 -12.21
N GLY A 20 -10.13 7.31 -13.14
CA GLY A 20 -9.72 6.72 -14.42
C GLY A 20 -9.22 7.69 -15.49
N PHE A 21 -9.27 9.01 -15.25
CA PHE A 21 -8.79 10.03 -16.18
C PHE A 21 -7.27 10.02 -16.34
N THR A 22 -6.79 10.47 -17.51
CA THR A 22 -5.36 10.68 -17.79
C THR A 22 -5.05 12.17 -17.74
N THR A 23 -3.81 12.50 -17.38
CA THR A 23 -3.28 13.88 -17.38
C THR A 23 -2.40 14.04 -18.61
N ASP A 24 -2.66 15.05 -19.44
CA ASP A 24 -1.89 15.32 -20.66
C ASP A 24 -0.74 16.27 -20.32
N VAL A 25 0.41 15.70 -20.02
CA VAL A 25 1.64 16.43 -19.70
C VAL A 25 2.80 15.90 -20.54
N ASP A 26 3.66 16.83 -20.99
CA ASP A 26 4.92 16.47 -21.64
C ASP A 26 5.82 15.68 -20.70
N GLN A 27 6.22 14.47 -21.12
CA GLN A 27 7.02 13.57 -20.29
C GLN A 27 8.37 13.23 -20.90
N THR A 28 9.36 13.03 -20.05
CA THR A 28 10.59 12.32 -20.36
C THR A 28 10.41 10.87 -19.96
N LYS A 29 10.49 9.94 -20.91
CA LYS A 29 10.34 8.51 -20.69
C LYS A 29 11.55 7.77 -21.23
N PHE A 30 11.98 6.71 -20.51
CA PHE A 30 13.03 5.81 -21.05
C PHE A 30 12.43 4.86 -22.09
N ASP A 31 13.28 4.45 -23.04
CA ASP A 31 12.93 3.35 -23.93
C ASP A 31 12.69 2.07 -23.11
N PRO A 32 11.81 1.18 -23.58
CA PRO A 32 11.59 -0.12 -22.94
C PRO A 32 12.88 -0.95 -22.85
N GLY A 33 12.95 -1.76 -21.79
CA GLY A 33 14.06 -2.68 -21.55
C GLY A 33 14.70 -2.49 -20.18
N LEU A 34 15.31 -3.55 -19.67
CA LEU A 34 16.00 -3.55 -18.38
C LEU A 34 17.37 -4.20 -18.53
N ASP A 35 18.40 -3.38 -18.41
CA ASP A 35 19.80 -3.76 -18.39
C ASP A 35 20.61 -2.83 -17.46
N GLU A 36 21.90 -3.03 -17.39
CA GLU A 36 22.79 -2.18 -16.57
C GLU A 36 22.86 -0.73 -17.05
N GLU A 37 22.70 -0.48 -18.36
CA GLU A 37 22.75 0.89 -18.91
C GLU A 37 21.51 1.68 -18.52
N VAL A 38 20.34 1.05 -18.47
CA VAL A 38 19.09 1.66 -17.94
C VAL A 38 19.29 2.04 -16.47
N ILE A 39 19.90 1.18 -15.65
CA ILE A 39 20.16 1.46 -14.24
C ILE A 39 21.16 2.62 -14.08
N LYS A 40 22.24 2.65 -14.86
CA LYS A 40 23.21 3.76 -14.89
C LYS A 40 22.54 5.06 -15.32
N LYS A 41 21.67 5.01 -16.35
CA LYS A 41 20.91 6.16 -16.84
C LYS A 41 19.94 6.69 -15.77
N LEU A 42 19.25 5.78 -15.05
CA LEU A 42 18.37 6.14 -13.93
C LEU A 42 19.14 6.83 -12.81
N SER A 43 20.26 6.25 -12.37
CA SER A 43 21.12 6.83 -11.33
C SER A 43 21.67 8.20 -11.74
N LYS A 44 22.05 8.35 -13.02
CA LYS A 44 22.53 9.63 -13.56
C LYS A 44 21.45 10.71 -13.57
N ILE A 45 20.22 10.40 -14.01
CA ILE A 45 19.13 11.39 -14.07
C ILE A 45 18.69 11.83 -12.67
N LYS A 46 18.81 10.93 -11.67
CA LYS A 46 18.56 11.19 -10.26
C LYS A 46 19.76 11.84 -9.54
N ASN A 47 20.87 12.04 -10.25
CA ASN A 47 22.13 12.59 -9.70
C ASN A 47 22.61 11.84 -8.45
N GLU A 48 22.49 10.51 -8.47
CA GLU A 48 22.80 9.65 -7.32
C GLU A 48 24.32 9.51 -7.10
N PRO A 49 24.77 9.39 -5.83
CA PRO A 49 26.17 9.12 -5.53
C PRO A 49 26.55 7.68 -5.92
N GLN A 50 27.84 7.47 -6.23
CA GLN A 50 28.38 6.20 -6.72
C GLN A 50 28.01 4.99 -5.86
N TRP A 51 28.00 5.14 -4.52
CA TRP A 51 27.65 4.03 -3.61
C TRP A 51 26.21 3.52 -3.84
N LEU A 52 25.26 4.38 -4.24
CA LEU A 52 23.88 3.99 -4.50
C LEU A 52 23.77 3.29 -5.87
N LEU A 53 24.49 3.76 -6.88
CA LEU A 53 24.60 3.05 -8.16
C LEU A 53 25.18 1.64 -7.97
N ASP A 54 26.25 1.50 -7.19
CA ASP A 54 26.85 0.19 -6.87
C ASP A 54 25.87 -0.73 -6.17
N TRP A 55 25.05 -0.18 -5.26
CA TRP A 55 24.00 -0.91 -4.55
C TRP A 55 22.91 -1.41 -5.52
N ARG A 56 22.47 -0.56 -6.46
CA ARG A 56 21.49 -0.92 -7.50
C ARG A 56 22.00 -2.02 -8.42
N LEU A 57 23.21 -1.90 -8.90
CA LEU A 57 23.84 -2.90 -9.78
C LEU A 57 23.98 -4.24 -9.07
N LYS A 58 24.36 -4.26 -7.79
CA LYS A 58 24.40 -5.50 -7.00
C LYS A 58 23.00 -6.10 -6.82
N ALA A 59 21.96 -5.29 -6.66
CA ALA A 59 20.59 -5.78 -6.60
C ALA A 59 20.14 -6.38 -7.93
N PHE A 60 20.45 -5.75 -9.04
CA PHE A 60 20.17 -6.25 -10.38
C PHE A 60 20.84 -7.59 -10.66
N GLU A 61 22.12 -7.75 -10.30
CA GLU A 61 22.84 -9.02 -10.42
C GLU A 61 22.19 -10.15 -9.59
N LYS A 62 21.61 -9.82 -8.45
CA LYS A 62 20.86 -10.78 -7.63
C LYS A 62 19.53 -11.12 -8.30
N TRP A 63 18.80 -10.11 -8.77
CA TRP A 63 17.52 -10.29 -9.46
C TRP A 63 17.64 -11.20 -10.68
N LYS A 64 18.65 -11.02 -11.51
CA LYS A 64 18.93 -11.90 -12.69
C LYS A 64 19.08 -13.39 -12.33
N LYS A 65 19.47 -13.69 -11.08
CA LYS A 65 19.66 -15.07 -10.58
C LYS A 65 18.42 -15.63 -9.88
N MET A 66 17.40 -14.82 -9.64
CA MET A 66 16.14 -15.23 -9.03
C MET A 66 15.14 -15.66 -10.10
N SER A 67 14.19 -16.50 -9.70
CA SER A 67 13.01 -16.80 -10.49
C SER A 67 11.80 -16.10 -9.88
N GLU A 68 10.89 -15.65 -10.73
CA GLU A 68 9.61 -15.12 -10.29
C GLU A 68 8.87 -16.20 -9.50
N PRO A 69 8.37 -15.88 -8.29
CA PRO A 69 7.74 -16.87 -7.42
C PRO A 69 6.38 -17.29 -7.96
N THR A 70 6.04 -18.57 -7.82
CA THR A 70 4.80 -19.19 -8.32
C THR A 70 3.90 -19.75 -7.21
N TRP A 71 4.21 -19.48 -5.95
CA TRP A 71 3.51 -20.07 -4.80
C TRP A 71 2.22 -19.34 -4.41
N ALA A 72 2.02 -18.10 -4.87
CA ALA A 72 0.82 -17.34 -4.57
C ALA A 72 -0.41 -17.92 -5.28
N ASN A 73 -1.57 -17.79 -4.64
CA ASN A 73 -2.84 -18.26 -5.21
C ASN A 73 -3.47 -17.20 -6.12
N ILE A 74 -2.70 -16.76 -7.09
CA ILE A 74 -3.10 -15.79 -8.15
C ILE A 74 -2.64 -16.31 -9.50
N LYS A 75 -3.36 -15.93 -10.53
CA LYS A 75 -3.02 -16.26 -11.93
C LYS A 75 -3.02 -15.00 -12.75
N TYR A 76 -1.93 -14.75 -13.46
CA TYR A 76 -1.78 -13.59 -14.34
C TYR A 76 -0.87 -13.98 -15.52
N GLU A 77 -0.97 -13.20 -16.59
CA GLU A 77 -0.10 -13.37 -17.75
C GLU A 77 1.35 -13.04 -17.38
N PRO A 78 2.34 -13.79 -17.87
CA PRO A 78 3.75 -13.53 -17.60
C PRO A 78 4.13 -12.09 -17.91
N ILE A 79 4.86 -11.45 -16.99
CA ILE A 79 5.33 -10.09 -17.16
C ILE A 79 6.53 -10.06 -18.08
N ASP A 80 6.42 -9.32 -19.18
CA ASP A 80 7.58 -9.04 -20.05
C ASP A 80 8.33 -7.80 -19.53
N TYR A 81 9.35 -8.04 -18.69
CA TYR A 81 10.19 -7.00 -18.11
C TYR A 81 11.00 -6.21 -19.16
N GLN A 82 11.13 -6.72 -20.39
CA GLN A 82 11.83 -6.03 -21.46
C GLN A 82 10.92 -5.11 -22.28
N SER A 83 9.59 -5.25 -22.14
CA SER A 83 8.62 -4.35 -22.76
C SER A 83 8.29 -3.12 -21.90
N LEU A 84 8.71 -3.08 -20.63
CA LEU A 84 8.42 -2.00 -19.70
C LEU A 84 9.46 -0.88 -19.79
N SER A 85 9.01 0.36 -19.64
CA SER A 85 9.85 1.50 -19.31
C SER A 85 10.04 1.61 -17.80
N TYR A 86 11.23 1.94 -17.34
CA TYR A 86 11.60 2.01 -15.93
C TYR A 86 11.71 3.43 -15.39
N TYR A 87 11.34 4.42 -16.19
CA TYR A 87 11.29 5.82 -15.76
C TYR A 87 10.37 6.63 -16.67
N ALA A 88 9.49 7.39 -16.05
CA ALA A 88 8.72 8.44 -16.69
C ALA A 88 8.58 9.60 -15.70
N ALA A 89 8.73 10.83 -16.19
CA ALA A 89 8.56 12.03 -15.39
C ALA A 89 8.08 13.19 -16.26
N PRO A 90 7.28 14.11 -15.73
CA PRO A 90 7.01 15.39 -16.39
C PRO A 90 8.31 16.10 -16.75
N LYS A 91 8.35 16.82 -17.87
CA LYS A 91 9.57 17.55 -18.31
C LYS A 91 9.93 18.75 -17.43
N GLN A 92 9.18 19.00 -16.39
CA GLN A 92 9.40 20.12 -15.48
C GLN A 92 10.60 19.91 -14.56
N LYS A 93 11.21 21.04 -14.15
CA LYS A 93 12.21 21.06 -13.07
C LYS A 93 11.49 20.84 -11.74
N LYS A 94 12.17 20.19 -10.77
CA LYS A 94 11.72 20.14 -9.37
C LYS A 94 11.54 21.59 -8.88
N ASN A 95 10.36 21.91 -8.40
CA ASN A 95 9.99 23.28 -8.05
C ASN A 95 9.82 23.38 -6.53
N ASP A 96 10.43 24.40 -5.94
CA ASP A 96 10.31 24.71 -4.52
C ASP A 96 9.00 25.48 -4.18
N SER A 97 8.25 25.88 -5.22
CA SER A 97 6.97 26.59 -5.09
C SER A 97 5.86 25.92 -5.89
N LEU A 98 4.63 25.95 -5.36
CA LEU A 98 3.42 25.51 -6.07
C LEU A 98 3.15 26.31 -7.36
N ASP A 99 3.59 27.56 -7.41
CA ASP A 99 3.42 28.43 -8.57
C ASP A 99 4.20 27.95 -9.80
N ASP A 100 5.19 27.09 -9.58
CA ASP A 100 6.03 26.52 -10.63
C ASP A 100 5.54 25.14 -11.09
N VAL A 101 4.56 24.54 -10.42
CA VAL A 101 4.00 23.22 -10.78
C VAL A 101 3.06 23.36 -11.97
N ASP A 102 3.13 22.41 -12.92
CA ASP A 102 2.23 22.39 -14.07
C ASP A 102 0.76 22.46 -13.63
N PRO A 103 -0.02 23.42 -14.15
CA PRO A 103 -1.43 23.57 -13.80
C PRO A 103 -2.26 22.30 -14.00
N GLU A 104 -1.94 21.46 -15.00
CA GLU A 104 -2.65 20.20 -15.25
C GLU A 104 -2.37 19.15 -14.18
N ILE A 105 -1.15 19.15 -13.63
CA ILE A 105 -0.79 18.30 -12.47
C ILE A 105 -1.54 18.77 -11.22
N LEU A 106 -1.55 20.09 -10.96
CA LEU A 106 -2.32 20.66 -9.84
C LEU A 106 -3.82 20.33 -9.96
N GLU A 107 -4.39 20.47 -11.16
CA GLU A 107 -5.79 20.10 -11.42
C GLU A 107 -6.03 18.60 -11.20
N THR A 108 -5.06 17.76 -11.57
CA THR A 108 -5.13 16.31 -11.32
C THR A 108 -5.27 16.02 -9.82
N TYR A 109 -4.42 16.58 -8.98
CA TYR A 109 -4.52 16.36 -7.53
C TYR A 109 -5.78 16.97 -6.94
N ASN A 110 -6.25 18.11 -7.42
CA ASN A 110 -7.54 18.68 -7.03
C ASN A 110 -8.73 17.77 -7.40
N LYS A 111 -8.74 17.18 -8.60
CA LYS A 111 -9.76 16.19 -9.02
C LYS A 111 -9.72 14.93 -8.15
N LEU A 112 -8.56 14.56 -7.65
CA LEU A 112 -8.38 13.45 -6.72
C LEU A 112 -8.83 13.79 -5.29
N GLY A 113 -9.16 15.06 -5.02
CA GLY A 113 -9.55 15.54 -3.69
C GLY A 113 -8.35 15.87 -2.80
N ILE A 114 -7.15 15.94 -3.37
CA ILE A 114 -5.90 16.21 -2.65
C ILE A 114 -5.48 17.64 -2.94
N SER A 115 -5.73 18.56 -2.00
CA SER A 115 -5.24 19.92 -2.12
C SER A 115 -3.74 19.99 -1.82
N LEU A 116 -2.95 20.56 -2.71
CA LEU A 116 -1.53 20.85 -2.48
C LEU A 116 -1.33 22.26 -1.90
N ASP A 117 -2.38 23.05 -1.81
CA ASP A 117 -2.36 24.40 -1.23
C ASP A 117 -2.50 24.31 0.30
N GLU A 118 -1.44 24.65 1.03
CA GLU A 118 -1.40 24.59 2.49
C GLU A 118 -2.47 25.43 3.18
N GLN A 119 -2.90 26.54 2.56
CA GLN A 119 -3.93 27.42 3.10
C GLN A 119 -5.35 26.87 2.95
N LYS A 120 -5.57 25.98 2.00
CA LYS A 120 -6.87 25.33 1.75
C LYS A 120 -7.02 23.98 2.43
N ARG A 121 -5.94 23.48 3.07
CA ARG A 121 -5.95 22.20 3.74
C ARG A 121 -6.60 22.31 5.11
N LEU A 122 -7.28 21.22 5.47
CA LEU A 122 -7.62 20.97 6.86
C LEU A 122 -6.30 20.93 7.66
N GLU A 123 -6.22 21.69 8.73
CA GLU A 123 -5.05 21.71 9.61
C GLU A 123 -4.74 20.28 10.06
N GLY A 124 -3.50 19.84 9.89
CA GLY A 124 -3.02 18.61 10.48
C GLY A 124 -2.54 17.50 9.56
N VAL A 125 -2.46 17.70 8.22
CA VAL A 125 -1.90 16.70 7.29
C VAL A 125 -0.85 17.30 6.36
N ALA A 126 0.39 16.80 6.41
CA ALA A 126 1.42 17.10 5.41
C ALA A 126 1.40 16.06 4.28
N VAL A 127 1.55 16.50 3.04
CA VAL A 127 1.50 15.61 1.87
C VAL A 127 2.72 15.75 0.99
N ASP A 128 3.25 14.61 0.55
CA ASP A 128 4.17 14.46 -0.56
C ASP A 128 3.40 13.92 -1.78
N ALA A 129 3.39 14.69 -2.86
CA ALA A 129 2.68 14.36 -4.10
C ALA A 129 3.65 13.76 -5.10
N VAL A 130 3.49 12.48 -5.44
CA VAL A 130 4.35 11.76 -6.38
C VAL A 130 3.58 11.46 -7.67
N PHE A 131 4.10 11.94 -8.79
CA PHE A 131 3.55 11.73 -10.11
C PHE A 131 4.53 10.91 -10.97
N ASP A 132 4.12 9.71 -11.37
CA ASP A 132 5.00 8.73 -12.01
C ASP A 132 6.30 8.50 -11.21
N SER A 133 7.45 8.82 -11.75
CA SER A 133 8.77 8.53 -11.16
C SER A 133 9.38 9.67 -10.34
N VAL A 134 8.61 10.73 -10.02
CA VAL A 134 9.16 11.91 -9.32
C VAL A 134 8.18 12.50 -8.30
N SER A 135 8.73 12.97 -7.17
CA SER A 135 7.99 13.86 -6.27
C SER A 135 7.85 15.23 -6.88
N ILE A 136 6.63 15.77 -6.88
CA ILE A 136 6.29 17.09 -7.43
C ILE A 136 6.46 18.14 -6.35
N THR A 137 5.92 17.91 -5.15
CA THR A 137 6.01 18.84 -4.03
C THR A 137 5.73 18.12 -2.71
N THR A 138 6.32 18.65 -1.62
CA THR A 138 6.05 18.21 -0.24
C THR A 138 5.59 19.42 0.57
N THR A 139 4.39 19.35 1.16
CA THR A 139 3.80 20.44 1.94
C THR A 139 4.27 20.42 3.40
N PHE A 140 4.17 21.56 4.11
CA PHE A 140 4.53 21.73 5.54
C PHE A 140 5.97 21.36 5.90
N LYS A 141 6.87 21.32 4.93
CA LYS A 141 8.27 20.92 5.13
C LYS A 141 9.00 21.80 6.14
N GLU A 142 8.80 23.12 6.06
CA GLU A 142 9.40 24.09 6.99
C GLU A 142 8.83 23.96 8.41
N GLU A 143 7.53 23.67 8.54
CA GLU A 143 6.89 23.49 9.85
C GLU A 143 7.44 22.22 10.53
N LEU A 144 7.53 21.12 9.80
CA LEU A 144 8.11 19.87 10.29
C LEU A 144 9.58 20.02 10.67
N ALA A 145 10.35 20.80 9.87
CA ALA A 145 11.76 21.07 10.14
C ALA A 145 12.00 21.84 11.45
N LYS A 146 11.05 22.67 11.92
CA LYS A 146 11.14 23.32 13.26
C LYS A 146 11.20 22.30 14.41
N HIS A 147 10.66 21.12 14.20
CA HIS A 147 10.71 19.99 15.13
C HIS A 147 11.88 19.03 14.85
N GLY A 148 12.73 19.34 13.86
CA GLY A 148 13.81 18.49 13.38
C GLY A 148 13.32 17.25 12.61
N ILE A 149 12.04 17.22 12.22
CA ILE A 149 11.46 16.16 11.41
C ILE A 149 11.89 16.34 9.96
N VAL A 150 12.34 15.26 9.33
CA VAL A 150 12.58 15.20 7.89
C VAL A 150 11.41 14.47 7.24
N PHE A 151 10.75 15.15 6.29
CA PHE A 151 9.76 14.56 5.39
C PHE A 151 10.01 15.11 3.99
N CYS A 152 10.49 14.26 3.10
CA CYS A 152 10.87 14.64 1.76
C CYS A 152 10.85 13.43 0.81
N SER A 153 11.08 13.67 -0.49
CA SER A 153 11.27 12.58 -1.45
C SER A 153 12.52 11.76 -1.12
N PHE A 154 12.53 10.49 -1.52
CA PHE A 154 13.69 9.63 -1.33
C PHE A 154 14.92 10.17 -2.09
N SER A 155 14.71 10.70 -3.30
CA SER A 155 15.76 11.31 -4.11
C SER A 155 16.41 12.51 -3.42
N GLU A 156 15.65 13.35 -2.73
CA GLU A 156 16.17 14.47 -1.93
C GLU A 156 16.94 13.94 -0.70
N ALA A 157 16.38 12.97 0.00
CA ALA A 157 17.03 12.37 1.17
C ALA A 157 18.39 11.75 0.86
N VAL A 158 18.59 11.20 -0.35
CA VAL A 158 19.89 10.68 -0.81
C VAL A 158 20.95 11.77 -0.87
N GLN A 159 20.55 13.02 -1.21
CA GLN A 159 21.47 14.16 -1.29
C GLN A 159 21.70 14.80 0.08
N ASP A 160 20.62 15.08 0.82
CA ASP A 160 20.67 15.90 2.03
C ASP A 160 20.93 15.10 3.31
N HIS A 161 20.58 13.80 3.31
CA HIS A 161 20.71 12.91 4.47
C HIS A 161 21.40 11.57 4.14
N PRO A 162 22.53 11.57 3.39
CA PRO A 162 23.15 10.36 2.87
C PRO A 162 23.55 9.35 3.94
N GLU A 163 23.90 9.81 5.16
CA GLU A 163 24.31 8.92 6.23
C GLU A 163 23.15 8.12 6.81
N LEU A 164 21.93 8.71 6.86
CA LEU A 164 20.73 7.99 7.27
C LEU A 164 20.35 6.95 6.21
N ILE A 165 20.38 7.35 4.93
CA ILE A 165 20.08 6.42 3.84
C ILE A 165 21.08 5.27 3.82
N LYS A 166 22.37 5.51 3.88
CA LYS A 166 23.39 4.43 3.92
C LYS A 166 23.19 3.46 5.08
N LYS A 167 22.78 3.98 6.23
CA LYS A 167 22.58 3.18 7.45
C LYS A 167 21.35 2.29 7.36
N TYR A 168 20.25 2.80 6.80
CA TYR A 168 18.95 2.14 6.92
C TYR A 168 18.40 1.55 5.62
N LEU A 169 18.80 2.02 4.44
CA LEU A 169 18.35 1.47 3.17
C LEU A 169 18.73 -0.02 3.05
N GLY A 170 17.74 -0.86 2.86
CA GLY A 170 17.93 -2.31 2.75
C GLY A 170 18.23 -3.01 4.07
N SER A 171 18.14 -2.31 5.21
CA SER A 171 18.36 -2.90 6.54
C SER A 171 17.21 -3.80 6.98
N VAL A 172 16.01 -3.55 6.47
CA VAL A 172 14.79 -4.34 6.76
C VAL A 172 14.34 -5.13 5.53
N ILE A 173 14.49 -4.56 4.32
CA ILE A 173 14.24 -5.22 3.04
C ILE A 173 15.54 -5.32 2.25
N PRO A 174 16.39 -6.32 2.51
CA PRO A 174 17.57 -6.53 1.67
C PRO A 174 17.16 -6.94 0.25
N ALA A 175 18.02 -6.68 -0.74
CA ALA A 175 17.78 -7.09 -2.12
C ALA A 175 17.64 -8.63 -2.33
N THR A 176 17.74 -9.41 -1.26
CA THR A 176 17.54 -10.86 -1.24
C THR A 176 16.23 -11.28 -0.58
N ASP A 177 15.39 -10.33 -0.14
CA ASP A 177 14.11 -10.63 0.51
C ASP A 177 13.19 -11.45 -0.42
N ASN A 178 12.95 -10.95 -1.61
CA ASN A 178 12.20 -11.64 -2.67
C ASN A 178 12.48 -11.04 -4.05
N TYR A 179 11.94 -11.67 -5.09
CA TYR A 179 12.13 -11.30 -6.49
C TYR A 179 11.77 -9.83 -6.79
N PHE A 180 10.59 -9.36 -6.34
CA PHE A 180 10.12 -8.00 -6.58
C PHE A 180 10.86 -6.96 -5.75
N ALA A 181 11.32 -7.32 -4.55
CA ALA A 181 12.19 -6.47 -3.74
C ALA A 181 13.58 -6.30 -4.37
N ALA A 182 14.12 -7.35 -5.00
CA ALA A 182 15.36 -7.28 -5.76
C ALA A 182 15.20 -6.36 -6.98
N LEU A 183 14.12 -6.53 -7.75
CA LEU A 183 13.78 -5.66 -8.88
C LEU A 183 13.63 -4.21 -8.43
N ASN A 184 12.79 -3.95 -7.41
CA ASN A 184 12.63 -2.61 -6.86
C ASN A 184 13.98 -2.01 -6.46
N SER A 185 14.82 -2.77 -5.75
CA SER A 185 16.14 -2.31 -5.33
C SER A 185 17.03 -1.87 -6.49
N ALA A 186 16.90 -2.49 -7.65
CA ALA A 186 17.66 -2.10 -8.85
C ALA A 186 17.11 -0.84 -9.51
N VAL A 187 15.77 -0.67 -9.55
CA VAL A 187 15.13 0.31 -10.44
C VAL A 187 14.19 1.31 -9.76
N PHE A 188 14.08 1.33 -8.42
CA PHE A 188 13.19 2.31 -7.78
C PHE A 188 13.54 3.74 -8.22
N SER A 189 12.50 4.53 -8.50
CA SER A 189 12.67 5.87 -9.05
C SER A 189 12.56 6.95 -7.99
N ASP A 190 11.58 6.82 -7.10
CA ASP A 190 11.40 7.73 -5.95
C ASP A 190 10.57 7.03 -4.86
N GLY A 191 10.08 7.79 -3.92
CA GLY A 191 9.29 7.38 -2.77
C GLY A 191 9.47 8.38 -1.65
N SER A 192 9.07 8.03 -0.44
CA SER A 192 9.12 8.94 0.70
C SER A 192 10.22 8.58 1.69
N PHE A 193 10.86 9.59 2.21
CA PHE A 193 11.77 9.48 3.35
C PHE A 193 11.24 10.26 4.53
N VAL A 194 11.16 9.57 5.68
CA VAL A 194 10.73 10.17 6.96
C VAL A 194 11.71 9.82 8.05
N TYR A 195 12.17 10.84 8.76
CA TYR A 195 12.95 10.69 9.99
C TYR A 195 12.31 11.53 11.11
N ILE A 196 11.95 10.87 12.20
CA ILE A 196 11.42 11.52 13.40
C ILE A 196 12.50 11.47 14.49
N PRO A 197 12.99 12.63 14.97
CA PRO A 197 14.03 12.69 15.98
C PRO A 197 13.60 12.13 17.31
N LYS A 198 14.59 11.80 18.14
CA LYS A 198 14.40 11.30 19.50
C LYS A 198 13.44 12.16 20.34
N GLY A 199 12.44 11.52 20.93
CA GLY A 199 11.47 12.15 21.82
C GLY A 199 10.42 13.03 21.13
N VAL A 200 10.46 13.13 19.81
CA VAL A 200 9.53 13.98 19.06
C VAL A 200 8.26 13.19 18.69
N ARG A 201 7.12 13.77 19.01
CA ARG A 201 5.83 13.33 18.47
C ARG A 201 5.51 14.19 17.25
N CYS A 202 5.35 13.56 16.08
CA CYS A 202 4.98 14.29 14.88
C CYS A 202 3.68 15.07 15.11
N PRO A 203 3.65 16.38 14.89
CA PRO A 203 2.50 17.23 15.23
C PRO A 203 1.31 17.03 14.29
N MET A 204 1.52 16.41 13.13
CA MET A 204 0.50 16.21 12.10
C MET A 204 0.64 14.83 11.46
N GLU A 205 -0.41 14.38 10.78
CA GLU A 205 -0.36 13.19 9.94
C GLU A 205 0.52 13.47 8.72
N LEU A 206 1.35 12.50 8.35
CA LEU A 206 2.11 12.54 7.11
C LEU A 206 1.40 11.70 6.05
N SER A 207 1.38 12.16 4.81
CA SER A 207 0.76 11.41 3.73
C SER A 207 1.57 11.50 2.46
N THR A 208 1.69 10.39 1.73
CA THR A 208 2.19 10.41 0.36
C THR A 208 1.11 9.90 -0.58
N TYR A 209 0.92 10.59 -1.67
CA TYR A 209 -0.05 10.22 -2.68
C TYR A 209 0.63 9.94 -4.00
N PHE A 210 0.53 8.68 -4.46
CA PHE A 210 1.12 8.22 -5.70
C PHE A 210 0.08 8.21 -6.83
N ARG A 211 0.42 8.88 -7.94
CA ARG A 211 -0.37 8.87 -9.17
C ARG A 211 0.45 8.29 -10.31
N ILE A 212 0.10 7.12 -10.79
CA ILE A 212 0.63 6.59 -12.06
C ILE A 212 -0.14 7.28 -13.19
N ASN A 213 0.56 7.76 -14.21
CA ASN A 213 -0.07 8.39 -15.38
C ASN A 213 0.52 7.88 -16.70
N ALA A 214 1.81 7.56 -16.75
CA ALA A 214 2.49 7.11 -17.96
C ALA A 214 2.05 5.71 -18.42
N THR A 215 1.94 5.50 -19.74
CA THR A 215 1.63 4.19 -20.36
C THR A 215 2.87 3.30 -20.40
N ASN A 216 2.70 1.97 -20.41
CA ASN A 216 3.80 0.99 -20.54
C ASN A 216 5.00 1.29 -19.62
N THR A 217 4.74 1.75 -18.41
CA THR A 217 5.76 2.11 -17.43
C THR A 217 5.52 1.32 -16.16
N GLY A 218 6.56 0.65 -15.69
CA GLY A 218 6.55 0.09 -14.34
C GLY A 218 6.71 1.20 -13.31
N GLN A 219 5.96 1.11 -12.20
CA GLN A 219 6.08 2.02 -11.07
C GLN A 219 6.84 1.31 -9.94
N PHE A 220 7.95 1.92 -9.53
CA PHE A 220 8.85 1.33 -8.55
C PHE A 220 9.16 2.36 -7.46
N GLU A 221 8.48 2.25 -6.34
CA GLU A 221 8.60 3.20 -5.23
C GLU A 221 9.35 2.57 -4.06
N ARG A 222 10.10 3.39 -3.33
CA ARG A 222 10.76 2.95 -2.10
C ARG A 222 10.58 3.96 -0.99
N THR A 223 9.86 3.57 0.05
CA THR A 223 9.60 4.39 1.23
C THR A 223 10.43 3.88 2.41
N LEU A 224 11.06 4.81 3.13
CA LEU A 224 11.83 4.52 4.35
C LEU A 224 11.40 5.45 5.47
N ILE A 225 10.89 4.88 6.57
CA ILE A 225 10.47 5.62 7.75
C ILE A 225 11.27 5.18 8.96
N ILE A 226 11.91 6.12 9.63
CA ILE A 226 12.73 5.91 10.81
C ILE A 226 12.13 6.72 11.95
N ALA A 227 11.66 6.06 13.00
CA ALA A 227 11.24 6.66 14.24
C ALA A 227 12.31 6.43 15.32
N ASP A 228 13.02 7.51 15.72
CA ASP A 228 14.09 7.43 16.71
C ASP A 228 13.49 7.25 18.13
N GLU A 229 14.34 7.05 19.13
CA GLU A 229 13.96 6.70 20.49
C GLU A 229 12.85 7.61 21.05
N GLY A 230 11.72 7.02 21.50
CA GLY A 230 10.60 7.71 22.12
C GLY A 230 9.77 8.59 21.16
N SER A 231 9.96 8.44 19.86
CA SER A 231 9.24 9.23 18.86
C SER A 231 7.92 8.57 18.42
N TYR A 232 7.08 9.36 17.76
CA TYR A 232 5.79 8.91 17.21
C TYR A 232 5.53 9.51 15.84
N VAL A 233 5.07 8.69 14.91
CA VAL A 233 4.58 9.11 13.59
C VAL A 233 3.38 8.28 13.15
N SER A 234 2.42 8.95 12.53
CA SER A 234 1.36 8.36 11.73
C SER A 234 1.53 8.77 10.28
N TYR A 235 1.52 7.80 9.39
CA TYR A 235 1.77 7.99 7.97
C TYR A 235 0.74 7.26 7.14
N LEU A 236 0.24 7.91 6.08
CA LEU A 236 -0.69 7.35 5.13
C LEU A 236 -0.10 7.29 3.72
N GLU A 237 -0.33 6.20 3.03
CA GLU A 237 -0.06 6.02 1.60
C GLU A 237 -1.37 5.92 0.84
N GLY A 238 -1.59 6.84 -0.10
CA GLY A 238 -2.70 6.79 -1.06
C GLY A 238 -2.18 6.53 -2.48
N CYS A 239 -2.88 5.70 -3.25
CA CYS A 239 -2.45 5.32 -4.59
C CYS A 239 -3.62 5.27 -5.58
N THR A 240 -3.43 5.86 -6.78
CA THR A 240 -4.39 5.75 -7.89
C THR A 240 -3.68 5.62 -9.24
N ALA A 241 -4.40 5.04 -10.22
CA ALA A 241 -3.96 4.94 -11.62
C ALA A 241 -5.12 5.20 -12.57
N PRO A 242 -4.88 5.68 -13.81
CA PRO A 242 -5.91 5.82 -14.83
C PRO A 242 -6.40 4.47 -15.34
N MET A 243 -7.58 4.47 -15.98
CA MET A 243 -8.10 3.32 -16.72
C MET A 243 -7.27 3.10 -17.99
N ARG A 244 -6.78 1.88 -18.19
CA ARG A 244 -6.06 1.48 -19.39
C ARG A 244 -6.32 0.03 -19.76
N ASP A 245 -6.30 -0.26 -21.05
CA ASP A 245 -6.47 -1.62 -21.60
C ASP A 245 -5.25 -2.53 -21.41
N GLU A 246 -4.14 -1.98 -20.95
CA GLU A 246 -2.88 -2.69 -20.67
C GLU A 246 -2.71 -2.94 -19.18
N ASN A 247 -2.04 -4.03 -18.83
CA ASN A 247 -1.63 -4.26 -17.46
C ASN A 247 -0.37 -3.47 -17.14
N GLN A 248 -0.35 -2.83 -15.97
CA GLN A 248 0.81 -2.08 -15.50
C GLN A 248 1.37 -2.70 -14.22
N LEU A 249 2.70 -2.80 -14.15
CA LEU A 249 3.40 -3.31 -12.99
C LEU A 249 3.64 -2.19 -11.96
N HIS A 250 3.16 -2.41 -10.74
CA HIS A 250 3.55 -1.64 -9.56
C HIS A 250 4.30 -2.57 -8.59
N ALA A 251 5.57 -2.28 -8.34
CA ALA A 251 6.38 -3.05 -7.40
C ALA A 251 7.08 -2.12 -6.41
N ALA A 252 6.49 -1.93 -5.23
CA ALA A 252 6.96 -1.02 -4.20
C ALA A 252 7.63 -1.74 -3.04
N CYS A 253 8.53 -1.02 -2.34
CA CYS A 253 9.13 -1.46 -1.08
C CYS A 253 8.92 -0.40 0.01
N VAL A 254 8.53 -0.83 1.22
CA VAL A 254 8.38 0.04 2.39
C VAL A 254 9.13 -0.55 3.57
N GLU A 255 10.10 0.21 4.08
CA GLU A 255 10.90 -0.14 5.24
C GLU A 255 10.58 0.75 6.43
N LEU A 256 10.21 0.16 7.57
CA LEU A 256 9.97 0.88 8.83
C LEU A 256 10.98 0.43 9.89
N VAL A 257 11.57 1.40 10.58
CA VAL A 257 12.48 1.16 11.69
C VAL A 257 12.01 1.93 12.92
N ALA A 258 11.58 1.21 13.95
CA ALA A 258 11.17 1.78 15.22
C ALA A 258 12.23 1.49 16.31
N HIS A 259 12.86 2.56 16.83
CA HIS A 259 13.80 2.48 17.94
C HIS A 259 13.08 2.35 19.29
N LYS A 260 13.82 2.30 20.38
CA LYS A 260 13.28 2.12 21.74
C LYS A 260 12.16 3.10 22.06
N ASN A 261 11.01 2.60 22.56
CA ASN A 261 9.80 3.37 22.88
C ASN A 261 9.20 4.16 21.69
N ALA A 262 9.64 3.90 20.47
CA ALA A 262 9.09 4.57 19.28
C ALA A 262 7.84 3.87 18.77
N THR A 263 6.95 4.64 18.13
CA THR A 263 5.71 4.12 17.52
C THR A 263 5.57 4.63 16.09
N ILE A 264 5.33 3.70 15.16
CA ILE A 264 4.99 4.00 13.76
C ILE A 264 3.61 3.41 13.48
N LYS A 265 2.66 4.24 13.08
CA LYS A 265 1.42 3.82 12.45
C LYS A 265 1.53 4.06 10.95
N TYR A 266 1.33 3.03 10.14
CA TYR A 266 1.39 3.12 8.69
C TYR A 266 0.09 2.63 8.09
N SER A 267 -0.63 3.52 7.45
CA SER A 267 -1.91 3.22 6.80
C SER A 267 -1.76 3.26 5.28
N THR A 268 -2.50 2.41 4.58
CA THR A 268 -2.56 2.41 3.11
C THR A 268 -4.01 2.36 2.66
N ILE A 269 -4.37 3.25 1.75
CA ILE A 269 -5.62 3.16 0.99
C ILE A 269 -5.24 3.04 -0.49
N GLN A 270 -5.48 1.86 -1.07
CA GLN A 270 -5.16 1.59 -2.47
C GLN A 270 -6.42 1.44 -3.29
N ASN A 271 -6.54 2.33 -4.27
CA ASN A 271 -7.63 2.35 -5.23
C ASN A 271 -7.07 2.38 -6.67
N TRP A 272 -6.38 1.30 -7.02
CA TRP A 272 -5.86 1.11 -8.35
C TRP A 272 -6.98 0.70 -9.33
N PHE A 273 -6.80 0.98 -10.61
CA PHE A 273 -7.67 0.43 -11.64
C PHE A 273 -7.58 -1.10 -11.67
N SER A 274 -8.72 -1.76 -11.61
CA SER A 274 -8.84 -3.22 -11.47
C SER A 274 -8.90 -3.99 -12.79
N GLY A 275 -8.87 -3.30 -13.91
CA GLY A 275 -9.26 -3.84 -15.21
C GLY A 275 -10.75 -3.68 -15.48
N ASP A 276 -11.15 -3.99 -16.71
CA ASP A 276 -12.56 -3.98 -17.14
C ASP A 276 -13.34 -5.21 -16.60
N LYS A 277 -14.62 -5.32 -17.00
CA LYS A 277 -15.48 -6.44 -16.56
C LYS A 277 -15.00 -7.81 -17.05
N GLU A 278 -14.30 -7.84 -18.18
CA GLU A 278 -13.68 -9.03 -18.77
C GLU A 278 -12.31 -9.37 -18.14
N GLY A 279 -11.78 -8.47 -17.30
CA GLY A 279 -10.48 -8.63 -16.62
C GLY A 279 -9.31 -8.17 -17.48
N LYS A 280 -9.55 -7.32 -18.51
CA LYS A 280 -8.50 -6.76 -19.33
C LYS A 280 -7.95 -5.48 -18.71
N GLY A 281 -6.64 -5.31 -18.74
CA GLY A 281 -5.96 -4.16 -18.13
C GLY A 281 -5.84 -4.26 -16.62
N GLY A 282 -5.59 -3.12 -15.97
CA GLY A 282 -5.49 -3.01 -14.53
C GLY A 282 -4.08 -3.19 -13.98
N ILE A 283 -3.91 -2.88 -12.72
CA ILE A 283 -2.60 -2.86 -12.06
C ILE A 283 -2.26 -4.23 -11.49
N TYR A 284 -1.02 -4.69 -11.73
CA TYR A 284 -0.37 -5.76 -11.00
C TYR A 284 0.40 -5.15 -9.82
N ASN A 285 -0.15 -5.27 -8.64
CA ASN A 285 0.30 -4.58 -7.43
C ASN A 285 1.09 -5.54 -6.53
N PHE A 286 2.42 -5.56 -6.68
CA PHE A 286 3.34 -6.41 -5.94
C PHE A 286 4.14 -5.59 -4.94
N VAL A 287 3.77 -5.61 -3.66
CA VAL A 287 4.32 -4.73 -2.65
C VAL A 287 4.98 -5.51 -1.51
N THR A 288 6.22 -5.14 -1.21
CA THR A 288 6.98 -5.67 -0.09
C THR A 288 7.05 -4.63 1.02
N LYS A 289 6.41 -4.89 2.16
CA LYS A 289 6.43 -4.01 3.34
C LYS A 289 7.03 -4.75 4.53
N ARG A 290 8.04 -4.18 5.19
CA ARG A 290 8.68 -4.76 6.37
C ARG A 290 8.89 -3.70 7.43
N GLY A 291 8.53 -4.02 8.67
CA GLY A 291 8.81 -3.20 9.83
C GLY A 291 9.72 -3.93 10.82
N ASN A 292 10.68 -3.23 11.38
CA ASN A 292 11.52 -3.73 12.46
C ASN A 292 11.31 -2.91 13.73
N CYS A 293 10.70 -3.52 14.73
CA CYS A 293 10.69 -3.05 16.10
C CYS A 293 12.06 -3.33 16.73
N LEU A 294 13.06 -2.48 16.35
CA LEU A 294 14.47 -2.67 16.70
C LEU A 294 14.73 -2.49 18.19
N GLY A 295 14.04 -1.54 18.83
CA GLY A 295 14.23 -1.22 20.24
C GLY A 295 13.12 -1.74 21.14
N ASP A 296 13.42 -1.81 22.46
CA ASP A 296 12.44 -2.25 23.47
C ASP A 296 11.23 -1.32 23.52
N ASN A 297 10.05 -1.88 23.81
CA ASN A 297 8.76 -1.20 23.90
C ASN A 297 8.38 -0.46 22.61
N SER A 298 8.99 -0.76 21.47
CA SER A 298 8.63 -0.15 20.21
C SER A 298 7.37 -0.78 19.63
N LYS A 299 6.67 -0.02 18.77
CA LYS A 299 5.41 -0.46 18.16
C LYS A 299 5.38 -0.11 16.67
N ILE A 300 4.98 -1.06 15.85
CA ILE A 300 4.62 -0.84 14.44
C ILE A 300 3.22 -1.39 14.20
N SER A 301 2.35 -0.54 13.67
CA SER A 301 0.99 -0.88 13.28
C SER A 301 0.79 -0.64 11.79
N TRP A 302 0.39 -1.68 11.06
CA TRP A 302 -0.01 -1.61 9.66
C TRP A 302 -1.53 -1.62 9.58
N THR A 303 -2.11 -0.66 8.88
CA THR A 303 -3.53 -0.67 8.51
C THR A 303 -3.65 -0.56 7.00
N GLN A 304 -4.40 -1.43 6.35
CA GLN A 304 -4.55 -1.39 4.90
C GLN A 304 -5.97 -1.62 4.44
N VAL A 305 -6.38 -0.86 3.41
CA VAL A 305 -7.62 -1.01 2.68
C VAL A 305 -7.28 -1.17 1.20
N GLU A 306 -7.54 -2.37 0.67
CA GLU A 306 -7.24 -2.76 -0.70
C GLU A 306 -8.57 -2.93 -1.46
N THR A 307 -8.88 -2.02 -2.37
CA THR A 307 -10.16 -2.04 -3.11
C THR A 307 -9.99 -2.09 -4.62
N GLY A 308 -8.77 -2.00 -5.10
CA GLY A 308 -8.45 -1.97 -6.53
C GLY A 308 -7.43 -3.03 -6.93
N SER A 309 -6.79 -2.82 -8.08
CA SER A 309 -5.85 -3.72 -8.75
C SER A 309 -6.50 -4.94 -9.42
N ALA A 310 -5.96 -5.35 -10.55
CA ALA A 310 -6.31 -6.64 -11.17
C ALA A 310 -5.73 -7.79 -10.33
N ILE A 311 -4.48 -7.62 -9.90
CA ILE A 311 -3.76 -8.56 -9.04
C ILE A 311 -3.17 -7.78 -7.85
N THR A 312 -3.44 -8.25 -6.63
CA THR A 312 -2.78 -7.74 -5.42
C THR A 312 -1.96 -8.84 -4.76
N TRP A 313 -0.68 -8.57 -4.57
CA TRP A 313 0.24 -9.46 -3.87
C TRP A 313 1.05 -8.67 -2.84
N LYS A 314 0.63 -8.76 -1.57
CA LYS A 314 1.11 -7.84 -0.55
C LYS A 314 1.10 -8.46 0.85
N TYR A 315 2.28 -8.54 1.47
CA TYR A 315 2.46 -9.13 2.79
C TYR A 315 3.31 -8.22 3.69
N PRO A 316 2.73 -7.23 4.36
CA PRO A 316 3.42 -6.51 5.41
C PRO A 316 3.92 -7.44 6.50
N SER A 317 5.07 -7.15 7.07
CA SER A 317 5.58 -7.93 8.20
C SER A 317 6.09 -7.04 9.32
N VAL A 318 6.11 -7.57 10.55
CA VAL A 318 6.76 -6.94 11.70
C VAL A 318 7.72 -7.92 12.34
N ILE A 319 8.98 -7.47 12.46
CA ILE A 319 10.02 -8.16 13.21
C ILE A 319 10.08 -7.52 14.61
N MET A 320 9.64 -8.21 15.62
CA MET A 320 9.64 -7.75 17.02
C MET A 320 10.94 -8.16 17.69
N GLN A 321 11.99 -7.37 17.44
CA GLN A 321 13.35 -7.64 17.91
C GLN A 321 13.55 -7.19 19.35
N GLY A 322 13.06 -6.00 19.71
CA GLY A 322 13.15 -5.47 21.08
C GLY A 322 12.20 -6.15 22.03
N ASP A 323 12.57 -6.21 23.33
CA ASP A 323 11.69 -6.71 24.37
C ASP A 323 10.44 -5.82 24.55
N ASN A 324 9.30 -6.43 24.86
CA ASN A 324 7.99 -5.79 25.01
C ASN A 324 7.51 -5.06 23.73
N SER A 325 8.10 -5.33 22.57
CA SER A 325 7.67 -4.70 21.33
C SER A 325 6.33 -5.25 20.83
N VAL A 326 5.62 -4.43 20.04
CA VAL A 326 4.27 -4.70 19.58
C VAL A 326 4.18 -4.60 18.06
N GLY A 327 3.63 -5.62 17.43
CA GLY A 327 3.31 -5.64 15.99
C GLY A 327 1.80 -5.76 15.77
N GLU A 328 1.22 -4.88 14.96
CA GLU A 328 -0.20 -4.93 14.63
C GLU A 328 -0.41 -4.94 13.13
N PHE A 329 -1.46 -5.63 12.70
CA PHE A 329 -1.91 -5.67 11.31
C PHE A 329 -3.43 -5.68 11.24
N TYR A 330 -3.98 -4.67 10.63
CA TYR A 330 -5.40 -4.51 10.36
C TYR A 330 -5.61 -4.40 8.85
N SER A 331 -6.49 -5.20 8.27
CA SER A 331 -6.65 -5.23 6.81
C SER A 331 -8.09 -5.44 6.37
N VAL A 332 -8.50 -4.68 5.38
CA VAL A 332 -9.67 -4.97 4.54
C VAL A 332 -9.17 -5.21 3.12
N ALA A 333 -9.57 -6.33 2.51
CA ALA A 333 -9.30 -6.62 1.11
C ALA A 333 -10.61 -6.96 0.39
N VAL A 334 -10.92 -6.18 -0.65
CA VAL A 334 -12.14 -6.35 -1.46
C VAL A 334 -11.75 -6.79 -2.86
N THR A 335 -12.33 -7.89 -3.32
CA THR A 335 -12.19 -8.38 -4.69
C THR A 335 -13.55 -8.53 -5.35
N LYS A 336 -13.69 -8.05 -6.58
CA LYS A 336 -14.89 -8.23 -7.42
C LYS A 336 -14.51 -8.61 -8.85
N ASN A 337 -15.47 -9.05 -9.62
CA ASN A 337 -15.25 -9.44 -11.02
C ASN A 337 -14.08 -10.43 -11.16
N LYS A 338 -13.07 -10.11 -11.97
CA LYS A 338 -11.88 -10.94 -12.19
C LYS A 338 -10.69 -10.64 -11.26
N GLN A 339 -10.86 -9.74 -10.27
CA GLN A 339 -9.79 -9.39 -9.35
C GLN A 339 -9.32 -10.58 -8.52
N GLN A 340 -8.01 -10.64 -8.29
CA GLN A 340 -7.39 -11.63 -7.44
C GLN A 340 -6.48 -10.94 -6.42
N ALA A 341 -6.66 -11.28 -5.15
CA ALA A 341 -5.81 -10.81 -4.08
C ALA A 341 -5.20 -11.99 -3.33
N ASP A 342 -3.90 -12.01 -3.18
CA ASP A 342 -3.20 -12.88 -2.23
C ASP A 342 -2.43 -11.95 -1.27
N THR A 343 -3.06 -11.70 -0.13
CA THR A 343 -2.59 -10.74 0.86
C THR A 343 -2.34 -11.42 2.20
N GLY A 344 -1.81 -10.67 3.15
CA GLY A 344 -1.61 -11.20 4.49
C GLY A 344 -0.51 -10.49 5.26
N THR A 345 -0.01 -11.15 6.28
CA THR A 345 1.03 -10.57 7.13
C THR A 345 1.96 -11.63 7.70
N LYS A 346 3.10 -11.19 8.23
CA LYS A 346 4.03 -12.05 8.95
C LYS A 346 4.51 -11.36 10.22
N MET A 347 4.21 -11.95 11.37
CA MET A 347 4.67 -11.48 12.68
C MET A 347 5.79 -12.38 13.19
N ILE A 348 6.97 -11.79 13.45
CA ILE A 348 8.17 -12.52 13.89
C ILE A 348 8.56 -12.04 15.28
N HIS A 349 8.38 -12.88 16.28
CA HIS A 349 8.73 -12.62 17.67
C HIS A 349 10.14 -13.10 17.97
N ILE A 350 11.03 -12.17 18.35
CA ILE A 350 12.43 -12.41 18.72
C ILE A 350 12.66 -12.02 20.17
N GLY A 351 12.25 -10.82 20.57
CA GLY A 351 12.34 -10.30 21.94
C GLY A 351 11.36 -10.97 22.89
N LYS A 352 11.54 -10.74 24.19
CA LYS A 352 10.66 -11.25 25.26
C LYS A 352 9.42 -10.38 25.41
N ASN A 353 8.33 -10.99 25.91
CA ASN A 353 7.04 -10.33 26.19
C ASN A 353 6.47 -9.57 24.98
N THR A 354 6.82 -9.98 23.78
CA THR A 354 6.35 -9.35 22.53
C THR A 354 4.89 -9.70 22.28
N LYS A 355 4.15 -8.76 21.66
CA LYS A 355 2.73 -8.96 21.34
C LYS A 355 2.46 -8.70 19.87
N SER A 356 1.60 -9.52 19.27
CA SER A 356 1.09 -9.23 17.93
C SER A 356 -0.43 -9.41 17.85
N THR A 357 -1.05 -8.54 17.08
CA THR A 357 -2.48 -8.58 16.76
C THR A 357 -2.66 -8.58 15.24
N ILE A 358 -3.47 -9.49 14.74
CA ILE A 358 -3.79 -9.60 13.32
C ILE A 358 -5.30 -9.65 13.19
N ILE A 359 -5.88 -8.65 12.52
CA ILE A 359 -7.32 -8.60 12.23
C ILE A 359 -7.49 -8.34 10.74
N THR A 360 -8.11 -9.30 10.04
CA THR A 360 -8.29 -9.20 8.59
C THR A 360 -9.72 -9.48 8.19
N LYS A 361 -10.24 -8.67 7.30
CA LYS A 361 -11.58 -8.77 6.75
C LYS A 361 -11.46 -8.90 5.23
N GLY A 362 -11.80 -10.08 4.71
CA GLY A 362 -11.84 -10.38 3.28
C GLY A 362 -13.25 -10.26 2.71
N ILE A 363 -13.41 -9.62 1.58
CA ILE A 363 -14.70 -9.51 0.89
C ILE A 363 -14.48 -9.95 -0.55
N SER A 364 -15.25 -10.94 -0.99
CA SER A 364 -15.20 -11.42 -2.36
C SER A 364 -16.59 -11.33 -2.97
N ALA A 365 -16.68 -10.71 -4.14
CA ALA A 365 -17.93 -10.53 -4.89
C ALA A 365 -17.78 -10.97 -6.36
N GLY A 366 -18.87 -11.40 -6.98
CA GLY A 366 -18.89 -11.82 -8.38
C GLY A 366 -18.01 -13.03 -8.64
N GLU A 367 -16.90 -12.87 -9.35
CA GLU A 367 -15.86 -13.91 -9.59
C GLU A 367 -14.55 -13.62 -8.84
N GLY A 368 -14.53 -12.61 -7.97
CA GLY A 368 -13.35 -12.18 -7.21
C GLY A 368 -12.78 -13.29 -6.34
N GLN A 369 -11.45 -13.38 -6.28
CA GLN A 369 -10.73 -14.37 -5.48
C GLN A 369 -9.87 -13.67 -4.43
N ASN A 370 -10.13 -13.94 -3.16
CA ASN A 370 -9.41 -13.35 -2.05
C ASN A 370 -8.68 -14.44 -1.25
N THR A 371 -7.38 -14.29 -1.14
CA THR A 371 -6.54 -15.19 -0.36
C THR A 371 -5.87 -14.41 0.76
N TYR A 372 -5.98 -14.92 1.97
CA TYR A 372 -5.26 -14.43 3.13
C TYR A 372 -4.18 -15.42 3.58
N ARG A 373 -2.96 -14.92 3.83
CA ARG A 373 -1.86 -15.69 4.42
C ARG A 373 -1.40 -15.07 5.73
N GLY A 374 -1.65 -15.76 6.84
CA GLY A 374 -1.24 -15.33 8.17
C GLY A 374 0.00 -16.08 8.63
N GLY A 375 1.13 -15.38 8.73
CA GLY A 375 2.37 -15.95 9.25
C GLY A 375 2.66 -15.48 10.68
N VAL A 376 2.83 -16.42 11.63
CA VAL A 376 3.31 -16.11 12.97
C VAL A 376 4.49 -17.01 13.31
N LYS A 377 5.64 -16.40 13.60
CA LYS A 377 6.84 -17.13 14.00
C LYS A 377 7.32 -16.65 15.35
N ILE A 378 7.32 -17.52 16.33
CA ILE A 378 7.82 -17.25 17.69
C ILE A 378 9.12 -18.00 17.88
N LEU A 379 10.24 -17.28 17.99
CA LEU A 379 11.55 -17.88 18.12
C LEU A 379 11.79 -18.43 19.54
N LYS A 380 12.80 -19.29 19.67
CA LYS A 380 13.13 -19.97 20.93
C LYS A 380 13.35 -19.00 22.11
N ASN A 381 13.89 -17.84 21.87
CA ASN A 381 14.21 -16.84 22.91
C ASN A 381 13.07 -15.86 23.22
N ALA A 382 11.98 -15.91 22.47
CA ALA A 382 10.83 -15.01 22.62
C ALA A 382 9.92 -15.51 23.77
N GLU A 383 10.40 -15.39 25.01
CA GLU A 383 9.65 -15.77 26.21
C GLU A 383 8.39 -14.90 26.35
N ASN A 384 7.27 -15.54 26.77
CA ASN A 384 5.97 -14.89 27.00
C ASN A 384 5.41 -14.15 25.78
N ALA A 385 5.84 -14.50 24.57
CA ALA A 385 5.28 -13.92 23.36
C ALA A 385 3.78 -14.25 23.24
N GLN A 386 2.99 -13.30 22.78
CA GLN A 386 1.54 -13.45 22.61
C GLN A 386 1.13 -13.04 21.20
N ASN A 387 0.28 -13.85 20.59
CA ASN A 387 -0.37 -13.49 19.32
C ASN A 387 -1.88 -13.72 19.42
N PHE A 388 -2.62 -12.78 18.85
CA PHE A 388 -4.04 -12.92 18.52
C PHE A 388 -4.21 -12.71 17.01
N SER A 389 -4.87 -13.66 16.34
CA SER A 389 -5.17 -13.59 14.90
C SER A 389 -6.62 -13.89 14.63
N GLN A 390 -7.30 -12.98 13.94
CA GLN A 390 -8.67 -13.15 13.46
C GLN A 390 -8.76 -12.89 11.98
N CYS A 391 -9.27 -13.85 11.21
CA CYS A 391 -9.40 -13.78 9.76
C CYS A 391 -10.84 -14.06 9.35
N ASP A 392 -11.60 -13.05 9.03
CA ASP A 392 -12.99 -13.22 8.63
C ASP A 392 -13.17 -12.90 7.15
N SER A 393 -14.01 -13.67 6.47
CA SER A 393 -14.34 -13.47 5.06
C SER A 393 -15.83 -13.48 4.81
N ILE A 394 -16.30 -12.59 3.93
CA ILE A 394 -17.67 -12.56 3.42
C ILE A 394 -17.66 -12.83 1.92
N LEU A 395 -18.53 -13.73 1.48
CA LEU A 395 -18.79 -14.07 0.10
C LEU A 395 -20.12 -13.43 -0.35
N ILE A 396 -20.08 -12.78 -1.52
CA ILE A 396 -21.23 -12.14 -2.16
C ILE A 396 -21.40 -12.76 -3.56
N GLY A 397 -22.33 -13.70 -3.71
CA GLY A 397 -22.53 -14.48 -4.92
C GLY A 397 -21.84 -15.84 -4.91
N ASP A 398 -22.04 -16.63 -5.99
CA ASP A 398 -21.74 -18.09 -6.02
C ASP A 398 -20.39 -18.43 -6.67
N LYS A 399 -19.74 -17.47 -7.38
CA LYS A 399 -18.52 -17.72 -8.14
C LYS A 399 -17.26 -17.13 -7.52
N CYS A 400 -17.40 -16.34 -6.47
CA CYS A 400 -16.28 -15.76 -5.73
C CYS A 400 -15.66 -16.77 -4.76
N GLY A 401 -14.42 -16.50 -4.33
CA GLY A 401 -13.69 -17.39 -3.43
C GLY A 401 -12.97 -16.65 -2.30
N ALA A 402 -12.91 -17.31 -1.14
CA ALA A 402 -12.07 -16.89 -0.02
C ALA A 402 -11.20 -18.07 0.41
N HIS A 403 -9.90 -17.81 0.54
CA HIS A 403 -8.90 -18.82 0.87
C HIS A 403 -8.05 -18.34 2.05
N THR A 404 -7.81 -19.18 3.04
CA THR A 404 -7.02 -18.84 4.22
C THR A 404 -5.87 -19.84 4.41
N PHE A 405 -4.63 -19.32 4.48
CA PHE A 405 -3.43 -20.14 4.66
C PHE A 405 -2.67 -19.67 5.91
N PRO A 406 -2.97 -20.18 7.10
CA PRO A 406 -2.21 -19.88 8.31
C PRO A 406 -0.87 -20.63 8.30
N TYR A 407 0.20 -19.93 8.70
CA TYR A 407 1.51 -20.50 8.97
C TYR A 407 1.94 -20.14 10.39
N ILE A 408 1.97 -21.11 11.27
CA ILE A 408 2.25 -20.91 12.70
C ILE A 408 3.45 -21.77 13.10
N ASP A 409 4.56 -21.13 13.48
CA ASP A 409 5.80 -21.76 13.95
C ASP A 409 6.16 -21.24 15.34
N VAL A 410 5.80 -22.00 16.40
CA VAL A 410 6.02 -21.64 17.80
C VAL A 410 7.12 -22.50 18.38
N LYS A 411 8.27 -21.86 18.77
CA LYS A 411 9.44 -22.55 19.30
C LYS A 411 9.68 -22.30 20.79
N ASN A 412 8.86 -21.47 21.46
CA ASN A 412 8.96 -21.19 22.89
C ASN A 412 7.71 -21.69 23.62
N PRO A 413 7.84 -22.53 24.66
CA PRO A 413 6.70 -23.12 25.37
C PRO A 413 5.91 -22.12 26.23
N SER A 414 6.45 -20.94 26.56
CA SER A 414 5.73 -19.91 27.31
C SER A 414 4.84 -19.02 26.42
N ALA A 415 4.87 -19.23 25.10
CA ALA A 415 4.09 -18.45 24.18
C ALA A 415 2.59 -18.76 24.26
N LYS A 416 1.77 -17.73 24.01
CA LYS A 416 0.32 -17.85 23.84
C LYS A 416 -0.03 -17.52 22.41
N MET A 417 -0.80 -18.41 21.77
CA MET A 417 -1.20 -18.29 20.38
C MET A 417 -2.70 -18.51 20.24
N GLU A 418 -3.40 -17.53 19.71
CA GLU A 418 -4.82 -17.59 19.41
C GLU A 418 -5.02 -17.31 17.90
N HIS A 419 -5.78 -18.16 17.24
CA HIS A 419 -6.10 -18.03 15.83
C HIS A 419 -7.55 -18.44 15.57
N GLU A 420 -8.31 -17.52 14.99
CA GLU A 420 -9.69 -17.72 14.55
C GLU A 420 -9.80 -17.42 13.06
N ALA A 421 -10.60 -18.18 12.33
CA ALA A 421 -10.92 -17.94 10.94
C ALA A 421 -12.38 -18.28 10.67
N THR A 422 -13.10 -17.33 10.05
CA THR A 422 -14.49 -17.53 9.65
C THR A 422 -14.69 -17.20 8.18
N THR A 423 -15.59 -17.92 7.53
CA THR A 423 -16.06 -17.58 6.18
C THR A 423 -17.56 -17.76 6.15
N SER A 424 -18.26 -16.71 5.72
CA SER A 424 -19.71 -16.69 5.62
C SER A 424 -20.17 -16.07 4.31
N SER A 425 -21.37 -16.37 3.88
CA SER A 425 -22.09 -15.58 2.89
C SER A 425 -23.06 -14.63 3.57
N ILE A 426 -23.42 -13.53 2.88
CA ILE A 426 -24.51 -12.67 3.37
C ILE A 426 -25.79 -13.50 3.34
N GLY A 427 -26.43 -13.65 4.50
CA GLY A 427 -27.64 -14.48 4.63
C GLY A 427 -28.85 -13.86 3.94
N GLU A 428 -29.58 -14.68 3.21
CA GLU A 428 -30.86 -14.24 2.56
C GLU A 428 -31.85 -13.67 3.60
N ASP A 429 -31.86 -14.23 4.82
CA ASP A 429 -32.71 -13.74 5.92
C ASP A 429 -32.34 -12.32 6.36
N GLN A 430 -31.05 -11.95 6.33
CA GLN A 430 -30.58 -10.62 6.67
C GLN A 430 -31.00 -9.61 5.59
N LEU A 431 -30.83 -9.99 4.33
CA LEU A 431 -31.26 -9.16 3.19
C LEU A 431 -32.78 -9.01 3.15
N PHE A 432 -33.51 -10.10 3.37
CA PHE A 432 -34.97 -10.07 3.48
C PHE A 432 -35.45 -9.17 4.61
N TYR A 433 -34.83 -9.24 5.79
CA TYR A 433 -35.15 -8.39 6.92
C TYR A 433 -34.94 -6.90 6.60
N CYS A 434 -33.86 -6.54 5.92
CA CYS A 434 -33.60 -5.18 5.46
C CYS A 434 -34.65 -4.72 4.44
N ASN A 435 -34.95 -5.57 3.44
CA ASN A 435 -35.90 -5.28 2.39
C ASN A 435 -37.33 -5.06 2.94
N GLN A 436 -37.76 -5.84 3.94
CA GLN A 436 -39.05 -5.65 4.63
C GLN A 436 -39.17 -4.27 5.31
N ARG A 437 -38.05 -3.57 5.56
CA ARG A 437 -38.00 -2.21 6.10
C ARG A 437 -37.80 -1.14 5.02
N GLY A 438 -37.90 -1.51 3.75
CA GLY A 438 -37.76 -0.61 2.62
C GLY A 438 -36.32 -0.21 2.31
N ILE A 439 -35.31 -0.90 2.88
CA ILE A 439 -33.90 -0.74 2.54
C ILE A 439 -33.64 -1.48 1.23
N LYS A 440 -33.09 -0.81 0.24
CA LYS A 440 -32.71 -1.44 -1.02
C LYS A 440 -31.61 -2.48 -0.81
N LEU A 441 -31.50 -3.44 -1.73
CA LEU A 441 -30.56 -4.55 -1.62
C LEU A 441 -29.11 -4.07 -1.54
N ASP A 442 -28.70 -3.14 -2.39
CA ASP A 442 -27.35 -2.59 -2.40
C ASP A 442 -27.03 -1.82 -1.10
N ASP A 443 -27.98 -1.03 -0.60
CA ASP A 443 -27.84 -0.32 0.68
C ASP A 443 -27.70 -1.31 1.84
N ALA A 444 -28.45 -2.42 1.83
CA ALA A 444 -28.38 -3.47 2.85
C ALA A 444 -27.00 -4.16 2.84
N VAL A 445 -26.48 -4.49 1.66
CA VAL A 445 -25.14 -5.07 1.51
C VAL A 445 -24.08 -4.11 2.00
N SER A 446 -24.12 -2.84 1.59
CA SER A 446 -23.20 -1.80 2.06
C SER A 446 -23.22 -1.64 3.58
N MET A 447 -24.41 -1.65 4.19
CA MET A 447 -24.53 -1.58 5.66
C MET A 447 -23.89 -2.78 6.36
N ILE A 448 -24.12 -3.99 5.86
CA ILE A 448 -23.55 -5.23 6.42
C ILE A 448 -22.03 -5.21 6.30
N VAL A 449 -21.50 -4.86 5.12
CA VAL A 449 -20.07 -4.82 4.85
C VAL A 449 -19.37 -3.73 5.66
N ASN A 450 -19.95 -2.53 5.77
CA ASN A 450 -19.40 -1.46 6.60
C ASN A 450 -19.36 -1.86 8.09
N GLY A 451 -20.39 -2.56 8.58
CA GLY A 451 -20.41 -3.13 9.94
C GLY A 451 -19.31 -4.18 10.13
N PHE A 452 -19.10 -5.03 9.15
CA PHE A 452 -18.07 -6.07 9.15
C PHE A 452 -16.63 -5.51 9.17
N CYS A 453 -16.40 -4.39 8.47
CA CYS A 453 -15.09 -3.73 8.38
C CYS A 453 -14.82 -2.72 9.51
N LYS A 454 -15.81 -2.43 10.37
CA LYS A 454 -15.76 -1.35 11.36
C LYS A 454 -14.48 -1.36 12.20
N GLU A 455 -14.08 -2.50 12.71
CA GLU A 455 -12.91 -2.67 13.56
C GLU A 455 -11.61 -2.22 12.88
N VAL A 456 -11.47 -2.45 11.57
CA VAL A 456 -10.30 -2.01 10.80
C VAL A 456 -10.38 -0.51 10.52
N PHE A 457 -11.57 0.03 10.26
CA PHE A 457 -11.74 1.46 10.00
C PHE A 457 -11.49 2.34 11.23
N GLU A 458 -11.70 1.82 12.44
CA GLU A 458 -11.41 2.52 13.70
C GLU A 458 -9.90 2.74 13.91
N GLU A 459 -9.03 1.99 13.20
CA GLU A 459 -7.58 2.17 13.24
C GLU A 459 -7.05 3.22 12.25
N LEU A 460 -7.89 3.68 11.31
CA LEU A 460 -7.56 4.76 10.38
C LEU A 460 -7.81 6.13 11.02
N PRO A 461 -7.03 7.18 10.67
CA PRO A 461 -7.42 8.55 10.90
C PRO A 461 -8.82 8.84 10.33
N MET A 462 -9.59 9.72 10.99
CA MET A 462 -11.02 9.91 10.71
C MET A 462 -11.32 10.27 9.24
N GLU A 463 -10.53 11.16 8.64
CA GLU A 463 -10.69 11.59 7.26
C GLU A 463 -10.53 10.41 6.29
N PHE A 464 -9.54 9.55 6.56
CA PHE A 464 -9.25 8.37 5.75
C PHE A 464 -10.24 7.22 5.98
N ALA A 465 -10.79 7.10 7.17
CA ALA A 465 -11.86 6.14 7.45
C ALA A 465 -13.13 6.45 6.64
N VAL A 466 -13.44 7.73 6.42
CA VAL A 466 -14.56 8.16 5.55
C VAL A 466 -14.29 7.80 4.09
N GLU A 467 -13.08 8.09 3.59
CA GLU A 467 -12.66 7.74 2.24
C GLU A 467 -12.72 6.22 2.02
N ALA A 468 -12.17 5.44 2.94
CA ALA A 468 -12.19 3.98 2.86
C ALA A 468 -13.61 3.40 2.79
N LYS A 469 -14.55 3.93 3.59
CA LYS A 469 -15.96 3.52 3.55
C LYS A 469 -16.60 3.82 2.19
N GLN A 470 -16.42 5.03 1.67
CA GLN A 470 -16.94 5.42 0.37
C GLN A 470 -16.38 4.55 -0.77
N LEU A 471 -15.07 4.25 -0.73
CA LEU A 471 -14.45 3.39 -1.73
C LEU A 471 -15.02 1.96 -1.72
N ILE A 472 -15.29 1.40 -0.54
CA ILE A 472 -15.89 0.07 -0.44
C ILE A 472 -17.33 0.08 -0.94
N GLU A 473 -18.12 1.10 -0.60
CA GLU A 473 -19.49 1.27 -1.10
C GLU A 473 -19.51 1.29 -2.63
N VAL A 474 -18.71 2.17 -3.25
CA VAL A 474 -18.60 2.25 -4.73
C VAL A 474 -18.07 0.94 -5.33
N THR A 475 -17.11 0.28 -4.65
CA THR A 475 -16.55 -0.99 -5.15
C THR A 475 -17.61 -2.10 -5.18
N LEU A 476 -18.51 -2.14 -4.22
CA LEU A 476 -19.54 -3.18 -4.09
C LEU A 476 -20.87 -2.83 -4.78
N GLU A 477 -21.06 -1.60 -5.27
CA GLU A 477 -22.21 -1.26 -6.09
C GLU A 477 -22.37 -2.26 -7.23
N ASN A 478 -23.59 -2.77 -7.42
CA ASN A 478 -23.94 -3.78 -8.43
C ASN A 478 -23.22 -5.15 -8.27
N SER A 479 -22.70 -5.48 -7.10
CA SER A 479 -22.12 -6.81 -6.83
C SER A 479 -23.17 -7.87 -6.45
N VAL A 480 -24.42 -7.45 -6.28
CA VAL A 480 -25.58 -8.27 -5.84
C VAL A 480 -26.58 -8.35 -6.98
N GLY A 481 -26.19 -8.98 -8.08
CA GLY A 481 -27.06 -9.18 -9.24
C GLY A 481 -26.99 -10.58 -9.79
#